data_c6dcefa9ca280b4150da1f74e5dd5909
#
_entry.id   c6dcefa9ca280b4150da1f74e5dd5909
#
_cell.length_a   1.000
_cell.length_b   1.000
_cell.length_c   1.000
_cell.angle_alpha   90.00
_cell.angle_beta   90.00
_cell.angle_gamma   90.00
#
_symmetry.space_group_name_H-M   'P 1'
#
loop_
_entity.id
_entity.type
_entity.pdbx_description
1 polymer ?
#
loop_
_entity_poly.entity_id
_entity_poly.type
_entity_poly.pdbx_seq_one_letter_code
_entity_poly.pdbx_strand_id
1 'polypeptide(L)'
;MIAPKLIRLKDLPYTASELRREAANRAKKLSIQGVQPKLSASISVVDQEFKLVDQFGTYIIKPQNDIFPQLPENEDLTMRMAKVFGLNVPFHGMVYGKDGSLSYFIKRFDRYGKGKKYATEDFAQLTGNTRDTKYRFSMEKLVPVLEEFCTFPVVEKVEFFKRILFCFVTGNEDMHLKNFSLITKNGKTTLAPVYDLLNSSIAIKNPDEEIALTLKDKKSNLKASDFIDYYAKERLQLNEKTIEVILQNMFNATQRWKELIAISFLSDDMKQNYTHILEYRLKMFQSFI
;
A
#
# COMPACT_ATOMS: atom_id res chain seq x y z
N MET A 1 -16.92 -5.92 -8.06
CA MET A 1 -18.24 -5.33 -7.72
C MET A 1 -18.19 -4.85 -6.27
N ILE A 2 -18.54 -3.61 -6.00
CA ILE A 2 -18.47 -2.99 -4.66
C ILE A 2 -19.41 -3.71 -3.67
N ALA A 3 -20.67 -3.84 -4.03
CA ALA A 3 -21.68 -4.61 -3.31
C ALA A 3 -22.72 -5.14 -4.31
N PRO A 4 -23.31 -6.34 -4.05
CA PRO A 4 -24.46 -6.80 -4.84
C PRO A 4 -25.58 -5.77 -4.77
N LYS A 5 -26.27 -5.52 -5.90
CA LYS A 5 -27.38 -4.56 -6.00
C LYS A 5 -27.03 -3.06 -5.84
N LEU A 6 -25.76 -2.69 -5.71
CA LEU A 6 -25.34 -1.29 -5.80
C LEU A 6 -25.32 -0.88 -7.28
N ILE A 7 -26.20 0.05 -7.66
CA ILE A 7 -26.30 0.54 -9.05
C ILE A 7 -25.35 1.70 -9.26
N ARG A 8 -25.33 2.65 -8.33
CA ARG A 8 -24.47 3.84 -8.36
C ARG A 8 -24.06 4.20 -6.93
N LEU A 9 -22.77 4.43 -6.71
CA LEU A 9 -22.32 4.99 -5.44
C LEU A 9 -22.51 6.50 -5.48
N LYS A 10 -23.24 7.05 -4.51
CA LYS A 10 -23.39 8.48 -4.31
C LYS A 10 -22.14 9.08 -3.68
N ASP A 11 -22.00 10.39 -3.83
CA ASP A 11 -20.97 11.17 -3.16
C ASP A 11 -21.16 11.13 -1.63
N LEU A 12 -20.05 11.35 -0.91
CA LEU A 12 -20.10 11.43 0.55
C LEU A 12 -20.85 12.71 0.98
N PRO A 13 -21.76 12.62 1.97
CA PRO A 13 -22.49 13.79 2.46
C PRO A 13 -21.65 14.70 3.38
N TYR A 14 -20.35 14.69 3.21
CA TYR A 14 -19.35 15.40 4.01
C TYR A 14 -18.37 16.15 3.10
N THR A 15 -17.87 17.28 3.58
CA THR A 15 -16.66 17.93 3.02
C THR A 15 -15.39 17.23 3.49
N ALA A 16 -14.25 17.49 2.83
CA ALA A 16 -12.95 16.99 3.32
C ALA A 16 -12.66 17.43 4.75
N SER A 17 -12.98 18.68 5.11
CA SER A 17 -12.80 19.23 6.46
C SER A 17 -13.67 18.50 7.50
N GLU A 18 -14.94 18.24 7.18
CA GLU A 18 -15.84 17.48 8.06
C GLU A 18 -15.33 16.05 8.26
N LEU A 19 -14.85 15.38 7.20
CA LEU A 19 -14.28 14.03 7.30
C LEU A 19 -13.02 14.01 8.16
N ARG A 20 -12.14 14.99 8.05
CA ARG A 20 -10.95 15.11 8.92
C ARG A 20 -11.33 15.31 10.38
N ARG A 21 -12.31 16.16 10.64
CA ARG A 21 -12.83 16.38 12.01
C ARG A 21 -13.45 15.10 12.59
N GLU A 22 -14.25 14.39 11.80
CA GLU A 22 -14.81 13.10 12.21
C GLU A 22 -13.72 12.06 12.48
N ALA A 23 -12.67 12.00 11.64
CA ALA A 23 -11.55 11.09 11.85
C ALA A 23 -10.80 11.42 13.16
N ALA A 24 -10.54 12.70 13.44
CA ALA A 24 -9.90 13.13 14.69
C ALA A 24 -10.75 12.81 15.94
N ASN A 25 -12.07 13.02 15.87
CA ASN A 25 -12.98 12.70 16.97
C ASN A 25 -13.05 11.20 17.27
N ARG A 26 -13.04 10.37 16.21
CA ARG A 26 -13.11 8.91 16.33
C ARG A 26 -11.76 8.30 16.71
N ALA A 27 -10.64 8.89 16.27
CA ALA A 27 -9.29 8.43 16.66
C ALA A 27 -9.04 8.49 18.17
N LYS A 28 -9.69 9.43 18.88
CA LYS A 28 -9.64 9.51 20.36
C LYS A 28 -10.33 8.32 21.04
N LYS A 29 -11.28 7.68 20.36
CA LYS A 29 -12.05 6.52 20.84
C LYS A 29 -11.51 5.17 20.36
N LEU A 30 -10.74 5.17 19.29
CA LEU A 30 -10.20 3.99 18.64
C LEU A 30 -8.68 4.11 18.56
N SER A 31 -7.96 3.02 18.77
CA SER A 31 -6.48 2.95 18.66
C SER A 31 -5.95 3.19 17.23
N ILE A 32 -6.76 3.82 16.35
CA ILE A 32 -6.42 4.07 14.96
C ILE A 32 -5.77 5.45 14.87
N GLN A 33 -4.51 5.52 15.25
CA GLN A 33 -3.69 6.71 15.05
C GLN A 33 -2.75 6.51 13.85
N GLY A 34 -2.77 7.42 12.91
CA GLY A 34 -1.89 7.52 11.75
C GLY A 34 -1.74 8.98 11.35
N VAL A 35 -0.72 9.31 10.57
CA VAL A 35 -0.52 10.65 10.01
C VAL A 35 -1.67 11.02 9.07
N GLN A 36 -2.21 10.04 8.35
CA GLN A 36 -3.35 10.22 7.44
C GLN A 36 -4.67 9.95 8.16
N PRO A 37 -5.64 10.91 8.10
CA PRO A 37 -6.98 10.70 8.61
C PRO A 37 -7.66 9.51 7.94
N LYS A 38 -8.29 8.64 8.73
CA LYS A 38 -9.01 7.46 8.20
C LYS A 38 -10.27 7.17 8.98
N LEU A 39 -11.30 6.76 8.29
CA LEU A 39 -12.63 6.51 8.80
C LEU A 39 -13.10 5.10 8.43
N SER A 40 -13.72 4.43 9.38
CA SER A 40 -14.39 3.16 9.13
C SER A 40 -15.76 3.40 8.51
N ALA A 41 -16.09 2.65 7.45
CA ALA A 41 -17.36 2.80 6.76
C ALA A 41 -17.96 1.45 6.34
N SER A 42 -19.27 1.46 6.13
CA SER A 42 -20.01 0.38 5.47
C SER A 42 -20.84 0.96 4.31
N ILE A 43 -21.22 0.12 3.35
CA ILE A 43 -22.09 0.54 2.24
C ILE A 43 -23.55 0.26 2.61
N SER A 44 -24.38 1.30 2.56
CA SER A 44 -25.83 1.16 2.51
C SER A 44 -26.25 0.95 1.06
N VAL A 45 -26.74 -0.24 0.75
CA VAL A 45 -27.25 -0.57 -0.60
C VAL A 45 -28.57 0.15 -0.85
N VAL A 46 -29.37 0.40 0.19
CA VAL A 46 -30.65 1.12 0.10
C VAL A 46 -30.40 2.59 -0.26
N ASP A 47 -29.52 3.25 0.48
CA ASP A 47 -29.20 4.67 0.27
C ASP A 47 -28.20 4.90 -0.87
N GLN A 48 -27.54 3.83 -1.36
CA GLN A 48 -26.52 3.87 -2.40
C GLN A 48 -25.30 4.73 -2.00
N GLU A 49 -24.89 4.70 -0.73
CA GLU A 49 -23.82 5.55 -0.20
C GLU A 49 -22.99 4.86 0.89
N PHE A 50 -21.83 5.42 1.19
CA PHE A 50 -21.06 5.06 2.37
C PHE A 50 -21.68 5.67 3.64
N LYS A 51 -21.80 4.85 4.67
CA LYS A 51 -22.14 5.26 6.04
C LYS A 51 -20.91 5.12 6.92
N LEU A 52 -20.52 6.19 7.60
CA LEU A 52 -19.46 6.14 8.61
C LEU A 52 -19.95 5.35 9.81
N VAL A 53 -19.14 4.41 10.27
CA VAL A 53 -19.47 3.51 11.38
C VAL A 53 -18.31 3.39 12.35
N ASP A 54 -18.61 3.26 13.64
CA ASP A 54 -17.57 3.04 14.66
C ASP A 54 -17.16 1.57 14.75
N GLN A 55 -18.04 0.65 14.41
CA GLN A 55 -17.82 -0.79 14.47
C GLN A 55 -18.27 -1.50 13.19
N PHE A 56 -17.67 -2.67 12.94
CA PHE A 56 -18.02 -3.55 11.83
C PHE A 56 -17.91 -2.95 10.42
N GLY A 57 -17.20 -1.83 10.27
CA GLY A 57 -16.94 -1.27 8.96
C GLY A 57 -16.17 -2.25 8.06
N THR A 58 -16.61 -2.33 6.82
CA THR A 58 -16.01 -3.19 5.78
C THR A 58 -15.15 -2.41 4.80
N TYR A 59 -15.10 -1.09 4.94
CA TYR A 59 -14.28 -0.17 4.17
C TYR A 59 -13.54 0.80 5.10
N ILE A 60 -12.43 1.32 4.60
CA ILE A 60 -11.73 2.47 5.17
C ILE A 60 -11.83 3.59 4.15
N ILE A 61 -12.19 4.80 4.61
CA ILE A 61 -12.19 6.03 3.81
C ILE A 61 -11.04 6.90 4.31
N LYS A 62 -10.26 7.43 3.39
CA LYS A 62 -9.13 8.33 3.63
C LYS A 62 -9.40 9.65 2.89
N PRO A 63 -9.77 10.73 3.58
CA PRO A 63 -10.00 12.03 2.95
C PRO A 63 -8.67 12.73 2.62
N GLN A 64 -8.77 13.87 1.91
CA GLN A 64 -7.65 14.77 1.70
C GLN A 64 -6.97 15.15 3.02
N ASN A 65 -5.66 15.29 2.95
CA ASN A 65 -4.81 15.73 4.06
C ASN A 65 -4.45 17.21 3.89
N ASP A 66 -4.34 17.97 4.98
CA ASP A 66 -4.02 19.41 4.92
C ASP A 66 -2.52 19.67 4.67
N ILE A 67 -1.67 18.71 5.07
CA ILE A 67 -0.20 18.84 4.99
C ILE A 67 0.32 18.24 3.68
N PHE A 68 -0.21 17.10 3.30
CA PHE A 68 0.20 16.36 2.11
C PHE A 68 -0.94 16.36 1.08
N PRO A 69 -0.85 17.19 0.03
CA PRO A 69 -1.90 17.30 -0.97
C PRO A 69 -1.99 16.04 -1.84
N GLN A 70 -3.20 15.75 -2.32
CA GLN A 70 -3.48 14.71 -3.30
C GLN A 70 -3.07 13.28 -2.85
N LEU A 71 -3.05 13.01 -1.52
CA LEU A 71 -2.78 11.65 -1.03
C LEU A 71 -3.81 10.61 -1.49
N PRO A 72 -5.13 10.89 -1.51
CA PRO A 72 -6.12 9.96 -2.07
C PRO A 72 -5.85 9.59 -3.52
N GLU A 73 -5.51 10.55 -4.35
CA GLU A 73 -5.22 10.38 -5.79
C GLU A 73 -3.93 9.57 -5.99
N ASN A 74 -2.91 9.86 -5.18
CA ASN A 74 -1.64 9.17 -5.19
C ASN A 74 -1.79 7.70 -4.76
N GLU A 75 -2.53 7.43 -3.69
CA GLU A 75 -2.78 6.08 -3.22
C GLU A 75 -3.59 5.28 -4.24
N ASP A 76 -4.67 5.83 -4.81
CA ASP A 76 -5.47 5.15 -5.84
C ASP A 76 -4.63 4.78 -7.06
N LEU A 77 -3.82 5.71 -7.56
CA LEU A 77 -2.92 5.47 -8.69
C LEU A 77 -1.92 4.36 -8.37
N THR A 78 -1.21 4.45 -7.25
CA THR A 78 -0.17 3.50 -6.90
C THR A 78 -0.75 2.09 -6.67
N MET A 79 -1.92 1.99 -6.04
CA MET A 79 -2.63 0.73 -5.88
C MET A 79 -3.09 0.13 -7.21
N ARG A 80 -3.53 0.94 -8.18
CA ARG A 80 -3.81 0.47 -9.56
C ARG A 80 -2.55 -0.04 -10.26
N MET A 81 -1.43 0.65 -10.10
CA MET A 81 -0.13 0.21 -10.63
C MET A 81 0.32 -1.11 -10.00
N ALA A 82 0.13 -1.28 -8.69
CA ALA A 82 0.40 -2.53 -7.98
C ALA A 82 -0.40 -3.72 -8.54
N LYS A 83 -1.68 -3.49 -8.87
CA LYS A 83 -2.53 -4.49 -9.51
C LYS A 83 -2.03 -4.89 -10.91
N VAL A 84 -1.56 -3.94 -11.70
CA VAL A 84 -0.96 -4.20 -13.03
C VAL A 84 0.30 -5.03 -12.92
N PHE A 85 1.11 -4.80 -11.88
CA PHE A 85 2.29 -5.62 -11.58
C PHE A 85 1.97 -7.03 -11.09
N GLY A 86 0.70 -7.32 -10.79
CA GLY A 86 0.26 -8.62 -10.31
C GLY A 86 0.37 -8.80 -8.80
N LEU A 87 0.41 -7.72 -8.01
CA LEU A 87 0.23 -7.78 -6.57
C LEU A 87 -1.24 -8.00 -6.21
N ASN A 88 -1.48 -8.69 -5.09
CA ASN A 88 -2.83 -8.91 -4.58
C ASN A 88 -3.35 -7.61 -3.93
N VAL A 89 -4.24 -6.91 -4.64
CA VAL A 89 -4.78 -5.60 -4.26
C VAL A 89 -6.24 -5.72 -3.87
N PRO A 90 -6.66 -5.22 -2.69
CA PRO A 90 -8.06 -5.14 -2.32
C PRO A 90 -8.85 -4.24 -3.27
N PHE A 91 -10.16 -4.43 -3.31
CA PHE A 91 -11.02 -3.51 -4.04
C PHE A 91 -10.91 -2.10 -3.45
N HIS A 92 -10.61 -1.11 -4.29
CA HIS A 92 -10.42 0.28 -3.90
C HIS A 92 -10.90 1.23 -5.00
N GLY A 93 -10.92 2.51 -4.71
CA GLY A 93 -11.25 3.57 -5.65
C GLY A 93 -11.39 4.91 -4.95
N MET A 94 -11.96 5.88 -5.66
CA MET A 94 -12.21 7.21 -5.13
C MET A 94 -13.70 7.53 -5.13
N VAL A 95 -14.10 8.42 -4.22
CA VAL A 95 -15.46 8.94 -4.09
C VAL A 95 -15.38 10.43 -3.81
N TYR A 96 -16.29 11.20 -4.39
CA TYR A 96 -16.38 12.63 -4.17
C TYR A 96 -17.02 12.94 -2.82
N GLY A 97 -16.57 13.99 -2.16
CA GLY A 97 -17.25 14.68 -1.08
C GLY A 97 -18.23 15.71 -1.63
N LYS A 98 -19.12 16.23 -0.77
CA LYS A 98 -20.10 17.25 -1.15
C LYS A 98 -19.49 18.59 -1.60
N ASP A 99 -18.20 18.80 -1.31
CA ASP A 99 -17.41 19.97 -1.75
C ASP A 99 -16.58 19.68 -3.01
N GLY A 100 -16.80 18.53 -3.66
CA GLY A 100 -16.05 18.10 -4.84
C GLY A 100 -14.65 17.55 -4.54
N SER A 101 -14.23 17.50 -3.28
CA SER A 101 -12.95 16.87 -2.88
C SER A 101 -12.99 15.37 -3.08
N LEU A 102 -11.85 14.77 -3.44
CA LEU A 102 -11.72 13.32 -3.57
C LEU A 102 -11.30 12.69 -2.24
N SER A 103 -11.89 11.55 -1.93
CA SER A 103 -11.48 10.65 -0.86
C SER A 103 -11.18 9.28 -1.43
N TYR A 104 -10.09 8.66 -0.99
CA TYR A 104 -9.79 7.27 -1.31
C TYR A 104 -10.60 6.34 -0.42
N PHE A 105 -11.05 5.22 -0.97
CA PHE A 105 -11.65 4.16 -0.18
C PHE A 105 -11.04 2.80 -0.53
N ILE A 106 -10.90 1.94 0.47
CA ILE A 106 -10.42 0.58 0.31
C ILE A 106 -11.27 -0.41 1.09
N LYS A 107 -11.59 -1.54 0.45
CA LYS A 107 -12.29 -2.63 1.11
C LYS A 107 -11.36 -3.35 2.06
N ARG A 108 -11.79 -3.57 3.28
CA ARG A 108 -11.05 -4.30 4.29
C ARG A 108 -10.95 -5.78 3.92
N PHE A 109 -9.74 -6.26 3.76
CA PHE A 109 -9.45 -7.67 3.42
C PHE A 109 -9.55 -8.60 4.63
N ASP A 110 -9.48 -8.04 5.85
CA ASP A 110 -9.58 -8.74 7.12
C ASP A 110 -11.03 -8.99 7.57
N ARG A 111 -12.02 -8.55 6.80
CA ARG A 111 -13.44 -8.65 7.13
C ARG A 111 -14.18 -9.61 6.22
N TYR A 112 -15.04 -10.45 6.80
CA TYR A 112 -15.92 -11.32 6.05
C TYR A 112 -17.23 -11.56 6.79
N GLY A 113 -18.29 -11.96 6.04
CA GLY A 113 -19.60 -12.17 6.63
C GLY A 113 -20.10 -11.00 7.47
N LYS A 114 -20.99 -11.25 8.41
CA LYS A 114 -21.51 -10.23 9.31
C LYS A 114 -20.63 -10.13 10.57
N GLY A 115 -19.80 -9.09 10.65
CA GLY A 115 -19.00 -8.76 11.84
C GLY A 115 -17.80 -9.69 12.10
N LYS A 116 -17.49 -10.65 11.22
CA LYS A 116 -16.36 -11.58 11.38
C LYS A 116 -15.04 -11.00 10.86
N LYS A 117 -13.94 -11.44 11.46
CA LYS A 117 -12.57 -11.06 11.08
C LYS A 117 -11.71 -12.29 10.83
N TYR A 118 -10.82 -12.20 9.85
CA TYR A 118 -9.66 -13.08 9.77
C TYR A 118 -8.60 -12.62 10.78
N ALA A 119 -7.86 -13.54 11.36
CA ALA A 119 -6.67 -13.21 12.14
C ALA A 119 -5.68 -12.49 11.20
N THR A 120 -5.25 -11.31 11.63
CA THR A 120 -4.35 -10.46 10.83
C THR A 120 -3.44 -9.71 11.79
N GLU A 121 -2.13 -9.83 11.58
CA GLU A 121 -1.11 -9.18 12.39
C GLU A 121 -0.12 -8.45 11.49
N ASP A 122 0.22 -7.21 11.83
CA ASP A 122 1.27 -6.48 11.13
C ASP A 122 2.66 -6.94 11.62
N PHE A 123 3.69 -6.69 10.80
CA PHE A 123 5.04 -7.13 11.12
C PHE A 123 5.62 -6.44 12.36
N ALA A 124 5.12 -5.28 12.75
CA ALA A 124 5.50 -4.67 14.03
C ALA A 124 4.98 -5.54 15.19
N GLN A 125 3.75 -6.04 15.13
CA GLN A 125 3.19 -6.95 16.14
C GLN A 125 3.98 -8.27 16.20
N LEU A 126 4.25 -8.89 15.05
CA LEU A 126 5.00 -10.17 14.97
C LEU A 126 6.44 -10.07 15.48
N THR A 127 7.05 -8.88 15.39
CA THR A 127 8.44 -8.65 15.82
C THR A 127 8.56 -7.91 17.16
N GLY A 128 7.46 -7.74 17.90
CA GLY A 128 7.45 -7.04 19.19
C GLY A 128 7.75 -5.54 19.10
N ASN A 129 7.60 -4.95 17.91
CA ASN A 129 7.81 -3.53 17.69
C ASN A 129 6.54 -2.72 17.94
N THR A 130 6.71 -1.46 18.30
CA THR A 130 5.62 -0.51 18.58
C THR A 130 5.48 0.48 17.42
N ARG A 131 4.56 1.42 17.55
CA ARG A 131 4.42 2.56 16.64
C ARG A 131 5.72 3.40 16.56
N ASP A 132 6.40 3.59 17.69
CA ASP A 132 7.57 4.46 17.78
C ASP A 132 8.85 3.78 17.24
N THR A 133 8.85 2.46 17.16
CA THR A 133 9.98 1.67 16.65
C THR A 133 9.76 1.08 15.26
N LYS A 134 8.61 1.36 14.61
CA LYS A 134 8.22 0.77 13.32
C LYS A 134 9.23 0.98 12.17
N TYR A 135 10.10 1.98 12.26
CA TYR A 135 11.18 2.29 11.31
C TYR A 135 12.56 1.75 11.74
N ARG A 136 12.67 1.23 12.98
CA ARG A 136 13.94 0.75 13.55
C ARG A 136 14.12 -0.74 13.31
N PHE A 137 14.15 -1.13 12.04
CA PHE A 137 14.26 -2.53 11.63
C PHE A 137 14.96 -2.63 10.29
N SER A 138 15.29 -3.85 9.85
CA SER A 138 15.91 -4.06 8.55
C SER A 138 15.13 -5.07 7.71
N MET A 139 15.28 -4.98 6.40
CA MET A 139 14.65 -5.90 5.44
C MET A 139 15.11 -7.35 5.67
N GLU A 140 16.37 -7.55 6.04
CA GLU A 140 16.92 -8.87 6.32
C GLU A 140 16.19 -9.58 7.47
N LYS A 141 15.84 -8.83 8.51
CA LYS A 141 15.11 -9.35 9.68
C LYS A 141 13.65 -9.71 9.40
N LEU A 142 13.12 -9.32 8.24
CA LEU A 142 11.77 -9.72 7.82
C LEU A 142 11.74 -11.11 7.19
N VAL A 143 12.87 -11.64 6.73
CA VAL A 143 12.95 -12.99 6.15
C VAL A 143 12.58 -14.07 7.17
N PRO A 144 13.16 -14.08 8.39
CA PRO A 144 12.73 -15.01 9.46
C PRO A 144 11.24 -14.92 9.81
N VAL A 145 10.63 -13.73 9.74
CA VAL A 145 9.18 -13.57 10.00
C VAL A 145 8.34 -14.36 8.99
N LEU A 146 8.75 -14.33 7.71
CA LEU A 146 8.08 -15.12 6.67
C LEU A 146 8.31 -16.63 6.90
N GLU A 147 9.50 -17.02 7.30
CA GLU A 147 9.88 -18.42 7.53
C GLU A 147 9.15 -19.03 8.72
N GLU A 148 8.97 -18.26 9.79
CA GLU A 148 8.35 -18.72 11.03
C GLU A 148 6.82 -18.75 10.93
N PHE A 149 6.20 -17.73 10.35
CA PHE A 149 4.75 -17.55 10.45
C PHE A 149 3.98 -17.96 9.20
N CYS A 150 4.58 -18.00 8.01
CA CYS A 150 3.86 -18.33 6.79
C CYS A 150 3.73 -19.85 6.58
N THR A 151 2.57 -20.27 6.08
CA THR A 151 2.34 -21.69 5.76
C THR A 151 3.23 -22.18 4.60
N PHE A 152 3.53 -21.31 3.64
CA PHE A 152 4.36 -21.60 2.47
C PHE A 152 5.44 -20.53 2.29
N PRO A 153 6.50 -20.50 3.12
CA PRO A 153 7.48 -19.42 3.14
C PRO A 153 8.12 -19.13 1.78
N VAL A 154 8.40 -20.15 0.99
CA VAL A 154 9.03 -20.00 -0.34
C VAL A 154 8.18 -19.16 -1.27
N VAL A 155 6.87 -19.39 -1.28
CA VAL A 155 5.92 -18.60 -2.10
C VAL A 155 5.83 -17.16 -1.59
N GLU A 156 5.75 -17.01 -0.27
CA GLU A 156 5.60 -15.69 0.36
C GLU A 156 6.87 -14.84 0.22
N LYS A 157 8.06 -15.44 0.18
CA LYS A 157 9.32 -14.74 -0.14
C LYS A 157 9.31 -14.12 -1.55
N VAL A 158 8.76 -14.84 -2.54
CA VAL A 158 8.59 -14.33 -3.91
C VAL A 158 7.63 -13.13 -3.92
N GLU A 159 6.47 -13.25 -3.30
CA GLU A 159 5.48 -12.17 -3.20
C GLU A 159 6.00 -10.98 -2.39
N PHE A 160 6.80 -11.24 -1.36
CA PHE A 160 7.43 -10.20 -0.55
C PHE A 160 8.47 -9.41 -1.37
N PHE A 161 9.33 -10.11 -2.11
CA PHE A 161 10.31 -9.46 -3.00
C PHE A 161 9.63 -8.58 -4.06
N LYS A 162 8.56 -9.05 -4.68
CA LYS A 162 7.75 -8.24 -5.61
C LYS A 162 7.27 -6.94 -4.97
N ARG A 163 6.80 -6.99 -3.71
CA ARG A 163 6.34 -5.79 -2.98
C ARG A 163 7.47 -4.82 -2.73
N ILE A 164 8.62 -5.31 -2.25
CA ILE A 164 9.79 -4.47 -1.98
C ILE A 164 10.25 -3.77 -3.27
N LEU A 165 10.38 -4.52 -4.36
CA LEU A 165 10.79 -4.00 -5.65
C LEU A 165 9.78 -2.96 -6.16
N PHE A 166 8.47 -3.25 -6.09
CA PHE A 166 7.43 -2.32 -6.47
C PHE A 166 7.48 -1.03 -5.65
N CYS A 167 7.59 -1.12 -4.33
CA CYS A 167 7.67 0.05 -3.45
C CYS A 167 8.89 0.91 -3.80
N PHE A 168 10.03 0.31 -4.03
CA PHE A 168 11.22 1.04 -4.44
C PHE A 168 11.00 1.76 -5.78
N VAL A 169 10.61 1.07 -6.85
CA VAL A 169 10.48 1.71 -8.18
C VAL A 169 9.37 2.75 -8.24
N THR A 170 8.34 2.65 -7.42
CA THR A 170 7.23 3.62 -7.36
C THR A 170 7.44 4.76 -6.37
N GLY A 171 8.59 4.86 -5.70
CA GLY A 171 8.88 5.96 -4.79
C GLY A 171 8.16 5.87 -3.44
N ASN A 172 7.84 4.67 -2.96
CA ASN A 172 7.25 4.48 -1.65
C ASN A 172 8.33 4.28 -0.58
N GLU A 173 8.66 5.35 0.12
CA GLU A 173 9.64 5.36 1.21
C GLU A 173 9.02 5.08 2.58
N ASP A 174 7.69 4.91 2.68
CA ASP A 174 6.98 4.71 3.95
C ASP A 174 6.56 3.26 4.21
N MET A 175 7.15 2.28 3.51
CA MET A 175 6.88 0.86 3.75
C MET A 175 7.59 0.32 4.99
N HIS A 176 7.11 0.76 6.15
CA HIS A 176 7.60 0.32 7.46
C HIS A 176 6.88 -0.95 7.94
N LEU A 177 7.29 -1.48 9.12
CA LEU A 177 6.77 -2.74 9.68
C LEU A 177 5.24 -2.85 9.73
N LYS A 178 4.52 -1.75 9.95
CA LYS A 178 3.05 -1.75 10.06
C LYS A 178 2.34 -1.81 8.69
N ASN A 179 3.06 -1.64 7.59
CA ASN A 179 2.51 -1.69 6.23
C ASN A 179 2.67 -3.08 5.59
N PHE A 180 3.27 -4.03 6.32
CA PHE A 180 3.27 -5.45 6.00
C PHE A 180 2.43 -6.19 7.03
N SER A 181 1.57 -7.11 6.57
CA SER A 181 0.78 -7.96 7.47
C SER A 181 0.71 -9.39 6.96
N LEU A 182 0.55 -10.31 7.90
CA LEU A 182 0.11 -11.67 7.62
C LEU A 182 -1.38 -11.80 7.88
N ILE A 183 -2.03 -12.69 7.15
CA ILE A 183 -3.45 -13.01 7.30
C ILE A 183 -3.64 -14.53 7.32
N THR A 184 -4.43 -15.02 8.27
CA THR A 184 -4.78 -16.43 8.34
C THR A 184 -6.20 -16.66 7.82
N LYS A 185 -6.30 -17.43 6.74
CA LYS A 185 -7.59 -17.84 6.14
C LYS A 185 -7.60 -19.36 5.94
N ASN A 186 -8.65 -20.01 6.39
CA ASN A 186 -8.82 -21.46 6.22
C ASN A 186 -7.57 -22.27 6.70
N GLY A 187 -6.99 -21.88 7.83
CA GLY A 187 -5.81 -22.54 8.40
C GLY A 187 -4.49 -22.24 7.65
N LYS A 188 -4.48 -21.35 6.66
CA LYS A 188 -3.27 -20.94 5.93
C LYS A 188 -2.92 -19.51 6.26
N THR A 189 -1.68 -19.28 6.69
CA THR A 189 -1.11 -17.96 6.95
C THR A 189 -0.26 -17.53 5.76
N THR A 190 -0.59 -16.38 5.18
CA THR A 190 0.05 -15.81 4.00
C THR A 190 0.24 -14.31 4.18
N LEU A 191 1.00 -13.67 3.31
CA LEU A 191 1.02 -12.22 3.22
C LEU A 191 -0.40 -11.69 2.93
N ALA A 192 -0.84 -10.72 3.71
CA ALA A 192 -2.09 -10.01 3.44
C ALA A 192 -2.04 -9.30 2.08
N PRO A 193 -3.16 -8.99 1.43
CA PRO A 193 -3.17 -8.07 0.28
C PRO A 193 -2.43 -6.78 0.60
N VAL A 194 -1.85 -6.12 -0.40
CA VAL A 194 -1.14 -4.84 -0.21
C VAL A 194 -2.11 -3.70 0.15
N TYR A 195 -1.64 -2.77 0.94
CA TYR A 195 -2.38 -1.58 1.37
C TYR A 195 -1.40 -0.44 1.70
N ASP A 196 -1.91 0.79 1.81
CA ASP A 196 -1.11 1.99 2.10
C ASP A 196 0.07 2.18 1.11
N LEU A 197 -0.14 1.82 -0.17
CA LEU A 197 0.85 2.05 -1.22
C LEU A 197 0.63 3.43 -1.84
N LEU A 198 1.63 4.26 -1.74
CA LEU A 198 1.65 5.60 -2.35
C LEU A 198 3.09 5.99 -2.71
N ASN A 199 3.26 6.89 -3.64
CA ASN A 199 4.56 7.50 -3.90
C ASN A 199 4.80 8.60 -2.86
N SER A 200 5.51 8.27 -1.77
CA SER A 200 5.83 9.24 -0.72
C SER A 200 6.85 10.28 -1.18
N SER A 201 7.72 9.93 -2.12
CA SER A 201 8.73 10.85 -2.65
C SER A 201 8.14 12.08 -3.35
N ILE A 202 6.93 11.99 -3.95
CA ILE A 202 6.27 13.19 -4.53
C ILE A 202 5.42 13.95 -3.51
N ALA A 203 5.09 13.32 -2.37
CA ALA A 203 4.30 13.95 -1.31
C ALA A 203 5.17 14.71 -0.30
N ILE A 204 6.42 14.30 -0.13
CA ILE A 204 7.39 14.88 0.81
C ILE A 204 8.36 15.76 0.05
N LYS A 205 8.63 16.96 0.57
CA LYS A 205 9.66 17.82 -0.01
C LYS A 205 11.07 17.33 0.38
N ASN A 206 11.91 17.07 -0.62
CA ASN A 206 13.29 16.62 -0.46
C ASN A 206 13.42 15.35 0.42
N PRO A 207 12.94 14.20 -0.05
CA PRO A 207 13.10 12.95 0.68
C PRO A 207 14.59 12.58 0.78
N ASP A 208 15.03 12.28 2.00
CA ASP A 208 16.41 11.90 2.28
C ASP A 208 16.64 10.37 2.16
N GLU A 209 15.58 9.60 2.24
CA GLU A 209 15.60 8.14 2.21
C GLU A 209 14.90 7.61 0.93
N GLU A 210 15.25 6.40 0.51
CA GLU A 210 14.64 5.71 -0.63
C GLU A 210 13.74 4.55 -0.19
N ILE A 211 13.94 4.06 1.05
CA ILE A 211 13.16 2.98 1.68
C ILE A 211 13.02 3.22 3.19
N ALA A 212 11.95 2.69 3.77
CA ALA A 212 11.63 2.86 5.20
C ALA A 212 12.53 2.07 6.15
N LEU A 213 12.85 0.83 5.77
CA LEU A 213 13.67 -0.11 6.56
C LEU A 213 15.01 -0.27 5.87
N THR A 214 16.08 -0.36 6.65
CA THR A 214 17.42 -0.51 6.07
C THR A 214 17.54 -1.79 5.23
N LEU A 215 18.25 -1.69 4.13
CA LEU A 215 18.74 -2.82 3.31
C LEU A 215 20.26 -2.71 3.23
N LYS A 216 20.97 -3.73 3.69
CA LYS A 216 22.43 -3.70 3.77
C LYS A 216 22.94 -2.47 4.55
N ASP A 217 22.26 -2.19 5.68
CA ASP A 217 22.48 -1.03 6.57
C ASP A 217 22.30 0.35 5.92
N LYS A 218 21.65 0.42 4.75
CA LYS A 218 21.39 1.65 4.00
C LYS A 218 19.89 1.90 3.85
N LYS A 219 19.51 3.18 3.75
CA LYS A 219 18.18 3.63 3.35
C LYS A 219 18.20 4.52 2.12
N SER A 220 19.38 4.91 1.66
CA SER A 220 19.60 5.74 0.48
C SER A 220 20.83 5.29 -0.29
N ASN A 221 21.01 5.79 -1.51
CA ASN A 221 22.08 5.38 -2.43
C ASN A 221 22.06 3.86 -2.71
N LEU A 222 20.88 3.30 -2.82
CA LEU A 222 20.67 1.90 -3.11
C LEU A 222 20.96 1.60 -4.58
N LYS A 223 21.49 0.42 -4.85
CA LYS A 223 21.80 -0.07 -6.20
C LYS A 223 20.92 -1.28 -6.52
N ALA A 224 20.68 -1.53 -7.80
CA ALA A 224 19.94 -2.73 -8.22
C ALA A 224 20.56 -4.02 -7.66
N SER A 225 21.92 -4.10 -7.56
CA SER A 225 22.63 -5.25 -6.95
C SER A 225 22.27 -5.45 -5.46
N ASP A 226 21.92 -4.40 -4.71
CA ASP A 226 21.47 -4.54 -3.31
C ASP A 226 20.13 -5.28 -3.24
N PHE A 227 19.26 -5.07 -4.22
CA PHE A 227 17.99 -5.80 -4.32
C PHE A 227 18.14 -7.19 -4.94
N ILE A 228 18.89 -7.32 -6.03
CA ILE A 228 18.96 -8.55 -6.82
C ILE A 228 19.96 -9.53 -6.22
N ASP A 229 21.23 -9.15 -6.15
CA ASP A 229 22.28 -10.08 -5.75
C ASP A 229 22.23 -10.34 -4.24
N TYR A 230 22.16 -9.26 -3.45
CA TYR A 230 22.14 -9.41 -2.00
C TYR A 230 20.77 -9.85 -1.47
N TYR A 231 19.70 -9.06 -1.72
CA TYR A 231 18.44 -9.34 -1.05
C TYR A 231 17.69 -10.55 -1.64
N ALA A 232 17.48 -10.57 -2.97
CA ALA A 232 16.74 -11.64 -3.61
C ALA A 232 17.50 -12.98 -3.60
N LYS A 233 18.79 -13.00 -4.03
CA LYS A 233 19.56 -14.24 -4.13
C LYS A 233 20.07 -14.72 -2.77
N GLU A 234 20.79 -13.86 -2.01
CA GLU A 234 21.45 -14.31 -0.77
C GLU A 234 20.46 -14.38 0.40
N ARG A 235 19.61 -13.37 0.60
CA ARG A 235 18.74 -13.30 1.79
C ARG A 235 17.42 -14.06 1.63
N LEU A 236 16.70 -13.83 0.53
CA LEU A 236 15.45 -14.54 0.24
C LEU A 236 15.64 -15.91 -0.41
N GLN A 237 16.84 -16.18 -0.93
CA GLN A 237 17.20 -17.43 -1.62
C GLN A 237 16.31 -17.74 -2.83
N LEU A 238 15.95 -16.68 -3.58
CA LEU A 238 15.22 -16.82 -4.83
C LEU A 238 16.16 -17.29 -5.95
N ASN A 239 15.69 -18.23 -6.76
CA ASN A 239 16.46 -18.65 -7.92
C ASN A 239 16.42 -17.59 -9.04
N GLU A 240 17.44 -17.62 -9.92
CA GLU A 240 17.62 -16.63 -10.98
C GLU A 240 16.42 -16.54 -11.91
N LYS A 241 15.85 -17.67 -12.31
CA LYS A 241 14.67 -17.70 -13.18
C LYS A 241 13.46 -16.97 -12.55
N THR A 242 13.25 -17.11 -11.25
CA THR A 242 12.18 -16.40 -10.54
C THR A 242 12.42 -14.90 -10.54
N ILE A 243 13.67 -14.47 -10.29
CA ILE A 243 14.08 -13.06 -10.30
C ILE A 243 13.89 -12.46 -11.70
N GLU A 244 14.35 -13.16 -12.73
CA GLU A 244 14.20 -12.76 -14.14
C GLU A 244 12.72 -12.55 -14.50
N VAL A 245 11.84 -13.50 -14.16
CA VAL A 245 10.39 -13.38 -14.40
C VAL A 245 9.79 -12.16 -13.68
N ILE A 246 10.20 -11.88 -12.44
CA ILE A 246 9.72 -10.71 -11.70
C ILE A 246 10.16 -9.42 -12.39
N LEU A 247 11.42 -9.32 -12.79
CA LEU A 247 11.96 -8.15 -13.49
C LEU A 247 11.26 -7.96 -14.85
N GLN A 248 11.12 -9.02 -15.63
CA GLN A 248 10.42 -8.98 -16.92
C GLN A 248 8.96 -8.48 -16.76
N ASN A 249 8.24 -8.98 -15.74
CA ASN A 249 6.88 -8.52 -15.44
C ASN A 249 6.85 -7.03 -15.04
N MET A 250 7.85 -6.55 -14.32
CA MET A 250 7.98 -5.14 -13.95
C MET A 250 8.15 -4.25 -15.18
N PHE A 251 9.02 -4.64 -16.11
CA PHE A 251 9.22 -3.89 -17.35
C PHE A 251 8.02 -3.96 -18.29
N ASN A 252 7.37 -5.11 -18.38
CA ASN A 252 6.14 -5.27 -19.15
C ASN A 252 4.99 -4.40 -18.61
N ALA A 253 4.95 -4.15 -17.30
CA ALA A 253 3.97 -3.29 -16.67
C ALA A 253 4.20 -1.80 -16.94
N THR A 254 5.42 -1.39 -17.32
CA THR A 254 5.86 0.02 -17.39
C THR A 254 4.98 0.85 -18.33
N GLN A 255 4.65 0.36 -19.51
CA GLN A 255 3.81 1.09 -20.46
C GLN A 255 2.43 1.38 -19.84
N ARG A 256 1.83 0.39 -19.21
CA ARG A 256 0.52 0.55 -18.56
C ARG A 256 0.59 1.46 -17.33
N TRP A 257 1.69 1.47 -16.61
CA TRP A 257 1.92 2.40 -15.51
C TRP A 257 1.96 3.85 -15.99
N LYS A 258 2.66 4.14 -17.09
CA LYS A 258 2.71 5.48 -17.70
C LYS A 258 1.31 5.96 -18.13
N GLU A 259 0.53 5.08 -18.74
CA GLU A 259 -0.87 5.37 -19.10
C GLU A 259 -1.72 5.69 -17.87
N LEU A 260 -1.58 4.92 -16.78
CA LEU A 260 -2.29 5.18 -15.53
C LEU A 260 -1.89 6.51 -14.89
N ILE A 261 -0.60 6.87 -14.91
CA ILE A 261 -0.13 8.18 -14.44
C ILE A 261 -0.77 9.29 -15.26
N ALA A 262 -0.76 9.18 -16.58
CA ALA A 262 -1.29 10.20 -17.49
C ALA A 262 -2.79 10.48 -17.24
N ILE A 263 -3.60 9.44 -17.00
CA ILE A 263 -5.05 9.58 -16.77
C ILE A 263 -5.43 9.73 -15.30
N SER A 264 -4.46 9.76 -14.37
CA SER A 264 -4.72 9.88 -12.94
C SER A 264 -5.28 11.26 -12.58
N PHE A 265 -5.81 11.38 -11.37
CA PHE A 265 -6.31 12.65 -10.82
C PHE A 265 -5.22 13.51 -10.18
N LEU A 266 -3.96 13.11 -10.26
CA LEU A 266 -2.83 13.94 -9.83
C LEU A 266 -2.70 15.19 -10.70
N SER A 267 -2.17 16.28 -10.13
CA SER A 267 -1.76 17.45 -10.89
C SER A 267 -0.64 17.11 -11.87
N ASP A 268 -0.49 17.94 -12.90
CA ASP A 268 0.51 17.69 -13.94
C ASP A 268 1.94 17.67 -13.37
N ASP A 269 2.25 18.54 -12.40
CA ASP A 269 3.54 18.55 -11.70
C ASP A 269 3.79 17.23 -10.96
N MET A 270 2.78 16.71 -10.25
CA MET A 270 2.90 15.43 -9.55
C MET A 270 3.02 14.26 -10.53
N LYS A 271 2.32 14.28 -11.67
CA LYS A 271 2.47 13.27 -12.73
C LYS A 271 3.89 13.24 -13.30
N GLN A 272 4.45 14.43 -13.58
CA GLN A 272 5.82 14.56 -14.07
C GLN A 272 6.83 14.02 -13.07
N ASN A 273 6.71 14.42 -11.80
CA ASN A 273 7.59 13.94 -10.73
C ASN A 273 7.47 12.44 -10.52
N TYR A 274 6.26 11.90 -10.54
CA TYR A 274 6.03 10.46 -10.45
C TYR A 274 6.72 9.71 -11.59
N THR A 275 6.52 10.18 -12.82
CA THR A 275 7.13 9.60 -14.02
C THR A 275 8.65 9.64 -13.95
N HIS A 276 9.23 10.78 -13.53
CA HIS A 276 10.67 10.93 -13.38
C HIS A 276 11.27 9.92 -12.39
N ILE A 277 10.68 9.80 -11.20
CA ILE A 277 11.13 8.84 -10.17
C ILE A 277 11.03 7.41 -10.71
N LEU A 278 9.90 7.06 -11.31
CA LEU A 278 9.67 5.73 -11.86
C LEU A 278 10.71 5.37 -12.93
N GLU A 279 10.95 6.26 -13.89
CA GLU A 279 11.91 6.03 -14.98
C GLU A 279 13.35 5.93 -14.46
N TYR A 280 13.72 6.83 -13.55
CA TYR A 280 15.05 6.82 -12.92
C TYR A 280 15.31 5.49 -12.22
N ARG A 281 14.37 5.03 -11.36
CA ARG A 281 14.53 3.80 -10.60
C ARG A 281 14.42 2.55 -11.46
N LEU A 282 13.56 2.51 -12.49
CA LEU A 282 13.51 1.40 -13.44
C LEU A 282 14.82 1.25 -14.22
N LYS A 283 15.43 2.35 -14.65
CA LYS A 283 16.72 2.34 -15.37
C LYS A 283 17.82 1.59 -14.61
N MET A 284 17.80 1.63 -13.28
CA MET A 284 18.78 0.93 -12.45
C MET A 284 18.78 -0.59 -12.65
N PHE A 285 17.63 -1.17 -13.02
CA PHE A 285 17.45 -2.62 -13.19
C PHE A 285 17.64 -3.10 -14.63
N GLN A 286 17.87 -2.23 -15.61
CA GLN A 286 17.96 -2.60 -17.03
C GLN A 286 19.08 -3.61 -17.34
N SER A 287 20.17 -3.57 -16.60
CA SER A 287 21.31 -4.49 -16.80
C SER A 287 21.09 -5.90 -16.23
N PHE A 288 19.94 -6.15 -15.60
CA PHE A 288 19.61 -7.44 -14.97
C PHE A 288 18.53 -8.23 -15.76
N ILE A 289 18.20 -7.78 -17.00
CA ILE A 289 17.23 -8.44 -17.88
C ILE A 289 17.92 -9.16 -19.03
#